data_538d0c63f8b772f5586269404b4e2198
#
_entry.id   538d0c63f8b772f5586269404b4e2198
#
_cell.length_a   1.000
_cell.length_b   1.000
_cell.length_c   1.000
_cell.angle_alpha   90.00
_cell.angle_beta   90.00
_cell.angle_gamma   90.00
#
_symmetry.space_group_name_H-M   'P 1'
#
loop_
_entity.id
_entity.type
_entity.pdbx_description
1 polymer ?
#
loop_
_entity_poly.entity_id
_entity_poly.type
_entity_poly.pdbx_seq_one_letter_code
_entity_poly.pdbx_strand_id
1 'polypeptide(L)'
;SLGLDPKKSTLFLQSDVPEHIELAWILSNVTPMGLIERAHSYKDKISKGIKPNMGLFTYPILMASDILIYNPDVVPVGKDQKQHLEITRDIATKFNETYEKEVFKLPQDRILEDVAVVPGTDGDKMSKSYGNVINIFSSKNELKKQIMSIVTDSTPLNEPKNPENNITKLYSLFASEDEV
;
A
#
# COMPACT_ATOMS: atom_id res chain seq x y z
N SER A 1 18.24 1.33 7.98
CA SER A 1 17.30 0.56 7.19
C SER A 1 16.52 -0.37 8.11
N LEU A 2 15.23 -0.53 7.87
CA LEU A 2 14.32 -1.36 8.68
C LEU A 2 14.52 -2.87 8.42
N GLY A 3 15.77 -3.35 8.33
CA GLY A 3 16.06 -4.75 8.13
C GLY A 3 16.08 -5.23 6.67
N LEU A 4 15.90 -4.32 5.69
CA LEU A 4 16.08 -4.69 4.28
C LEU A 4 17.55 -5.01 4.02
N ASP A 5 17.80 -6.24 3.58
CA ASP A 5 19.12 -6.70 3.17
C ASP A 5 19.29 -6.47 1.66
N PRO A 6 20.17 -5.57 1.22
CA PRO A 6 20.37 -5.27 -0.21
C PRO A 6 20.94 -6.46 -1.01
N LYS A 7 21.41 -7.52 -0.34
CA LYS A 7 21.81 -8.76 -1.00
C LYS A 7 20.63 -9.68 -1.33
N LYS A 8 19.48 -9.46 -0.68
CA LYS A 8 18.27 -10.29 -0.84
C LYS A 8 17.13 -9.53 -1.48
N SER A 9 17.15 -8.19 -1.43
CA SER A 9 16.08 -7.33 -1.92
C SER A 9 16.67 -6.16 -2.70
N THR A 10 16.03 -5.81 -3.80
CA THR A 10 16.41 -4.66 -4.62
C THR A 10 15.44 -3.51 -4.36
N LEU A 11 15.97 -2.36 -3.96
CA LEU A 11 15.23 -1.10 -3.87
C LEU A 11 15.78 -0.14 -4.92
N PHE A 12 14.92 0.39 -5.77
CA PHE A 12 15.29 1.31 -6.85
C PHE A 12 14.21 2.38 -7.03
N LEU A 13 14.57 3.46 -7.70
CA LEU A 13 13.60 4.44 -8.16
C LEU A 13 12.96 3.95 -9.46
N GLN A 14 11.65 4.09 -9.61
CA GLN A 14 10.95 3.73 -10.85
C GLN A 14 11.58 4.41 -12.07
N SER A 15 12.02 5.66 -11.94
CA SER A 15 12.67 6.44 -12.99
C SER A 15 14.03 5.89 -13.43
N ASP A 16 14.67 5.03 -12.63
CA ASP A 16 15.94 4.40 -12.99
C ASP A 16 15.76 3.21 -13.95
N VAL A 17 14.50 2.80 -14.17
CA VAL A 17 14.10 1.70 -15.05
C VAL A 17 13.08 2.24 -16.07
N PRO A 18 13.52 2.90 -17.16
CA PRO A 18 12.65 3.55 -18.13
C PRO A 18 11.69 2.57 -18.84
N GLU A 19 12.00 1.28 -18.82
CA GLU A 19 11.18 0.21 -19.39
C GLU A 19 9.77 0.14 -18.77
N HIS A 20 9.59 0.63 -17.53
CA HIS A 20 8.26 0.77 -16.93
C HIS A 20 7.34 1.67 -17.75
N ILE A 21 7.87 2.80 -18.23
CA ILE A 21 7.10 3.75 -19.04
C ILE A 21 6.93 3.23 -20.46
N GLU A 22 7.95 2.61 -21.02
CA GLU A 22 7.87 1.99 -22.34
C GLU A 22 6.80 0.89 -22.36
N LEU A 23 6.81 -0.02 -21.38
CA LEU A 23 5.79 -1.04 -21.26
C LEU A 23 4.40 -0.44 -21.01
N ALA A 24 4.27 0.61 -20.19
CA ALA A 24 3.00 1.28 -19.96
C ALA A 24 2.42 1.84 -21.27
N TRP A 25 3.27 2.40 -22.15
CA TRP A 25 2.85 2.84 -23.47
C TRP A 25 2.38 1.68 -24.34
N ILE A 26 3.13 0.57 -24.36
CA ILE A 26 2.77 -0.64 -25.11
C ILE A 26 1.41 -1.19 -24.61
N LEU A 27 1.24 -1.33 -23.28
CA LEU A 27 0.01 -1.82 -22.67
C LEU A 27 -1.19 -0.91 -22.98
N SER A 28 -0.97 0.41 -23.07
CA SER A 28 -2.05 1.36 -23.39
C SER A 28 -2.67 1.13 -24.77
N ASN A 29 -1.91 0.56 -25.71
CA ASN A 29 -2.40 0.25 -27.07
C ASN A 29 -3.34 -0.98 -27.13
N VAL A 30 -3.33 -1.82 -26.09
CA VAL A 30 -4.20 -3.00 -25.99
C VAL A 30 -5.28 -2.86 -24.91
N THR A 31 -5.19 -1.81 -24.09
CA THR A 31 -6.12 -1.58 -22.97
C THR A 31 -7.40 -0.87 -23.46
N PRO A 32 -8.58 -1.49 -23.33
CA PRO A 32 -9.83 -0.81 -23.67
C PRO A 32 -10.10 0.39 -22.76
N MET A 33 -10.50 1.53 -23.31
CA MET A 33 -10.85 2.72 -22.51
C MET A 33 -11.91 2.43 -21.45
N GLY A 34 -12.94 1.66 -21.79
CA GLY A 34 -14.01 1.30 -20.85
C GLY A 34 -13.53 0.49 -19.64
N LEU A 35 -12.38 -0.18 -19.69
CA LEU A 35 -11.79 -0.83 -18.53
C LEU A 35 -11.31 0.23 -17.53
N ILE A 36 -10.59 1.24 -18.00
CA ILE A 36 -10.04 2.31 -17.17
C ILE A 36 -11.13 3.26 -16.66
N GLU A 37 -12.14 3.57 -17.48
CA GLU A 37 -13.30 4.38 -17.07
C GLU A 37 -14.09 3.77 -15.89
N ARG A 38 -14.09 2.45 -15.76
CA ARG A 38 -14.74 1.74 -14.66
C ARG A 38 -13.92 1.69 -13.37
N ALA A 39 -12.64 2.10 -13.40
CA ALA A 39 -11.80 2.11 -12.21
C ALA A 39 -12.41 2.97 -11.10
N HIS A 40 -12.62 2.37 -9.92
CA HIS A 40 -13.24 3.04 -8.76
C HIS A 40 -12.45 4.28 -8.33
N SER A 41 -11.13 4.19 -8.34
CA SER A 41 -10.25 5.29 -7.96
C SER A 41 -10.36 6.50 -8.90
N TYR A 42 -10.59 6.29 -10.20
CA TYR A 42 -10.87 7.37 -11.13
C TYR A 42 -12.20 8.05 -10.79
N LYS A 43 -13.27 7.27 -10.65
CA LYS A 43 -14.62 7.77 -10.31
C LYS A 43 -14.63 8.50 -8.97
N ASP A 44 -14.00 7.95 -7.94
CA ASP A 44 -13.91 8.57 -6.61
C ASP A 44 -13.20 9.95 -6.66
N LYS A 45 -12.09 10.05 -7.40
CA LYS A 45 -11.39 11.33 -7.54
C LYS A 45 -12.20 12.38 -8.30
N ILE A 46 -12.91 11.97 -9.35
CA ILE A 46 -13.83 12.87 -10.07
C ILE A 46 -14.97 13.33 -9.16
N SER A 47 -15.58 12.42 -8.39
CA SER A 47 -16.68 12.77 -7.47
C SER A 47 -16.23 13.72 -6.35
N LYS A 48 -14.95 13.69 -5.98
CA LYS A 48 -14.32 14.63 -5.03
C LYS A 48 -13.88 15.95 -5.66
N GLY A 49 -14.26 16.21 -6.92
CA GLY A 49 -13.99 17.47 -7.61
C GLY A 49 -12.56 17.62 -8.15
N ILE A 50 -11.78 16.55 -8.19
CA ILE A 50 -10.45 16.56 -8.82
C ILE A 50 -10.65 16.65 -10.33
N LYS A 51 -10.04 17.66 -10.96
CA LYS A 51 -10.11 17.83 -12.42
C LYS A 51 -9.44 16.65 -13.11
N PRO A 52 -10.14 15.96 -14.04
CA PRO A 52 -9.56 14.84 -14.78
C PRO A 52 -8.42 15.32 -15.67
N ASN A 53 -7.36 14.52 -15.72
CA ASN A 53 -6.28 14.66 -16.69
C ASN A 53 -5.83 13.26 -17.13
N MET A 54 -5.01 13.19 -18.18
CA MET A 54 -4.57 11.91 -18.75
C MET A 54 -3.78 11.07 -17.73
N GLY A 55 -2.94 11.69 -16.90
CA GLY A 55 -2.21 10.97 -15.87
C GLY A 55 -3.13 10.31 -14.84
N LEU A 56 -4.18 11.02 -14.41
CA LEU A 56 -5.20 10.47 -13.52
C LEU A 56 -6.01 9.34 -14.18
N PHE A 57 -6.23 9.41 -15.47
CA PHE A 57 -6.96 8.40 -16.23
C PHE A 57 -6.09 7.16 -16.47
N THR A 58 -4.82 7.33 -16.84
CA THR A 58 -3.97 6.25 -17.33
C THR A 58 -3.05 5.62 -16.26
N TYR A 59 -2.94 6.19 -15.04
CA TYR A 59 -2.04 5.61 -14.03
C TYR A 59 -2.30 4.14 -13.70
N PRO A 60 -3.52 3.55 -13.84
CA PRO A 60 -3.70 2.11 -13.63
C PRO A 60 -2.94 1.25 -14.65
N ILE A 61 -2.69 1.79 -15.85
CA ILE A 61 -1.88 1.11 -16.87
C ILE A 61 -0.39 1.16 -16.48
N LEU A 62 0.07 2.30 -15.93
CA LEU A 62 1.44 2.39 -15.39
C LEU A 62 1.64 1.42 -14.22
N MET A 63 0.66 1.33 -13.32
CA MET A 63 0.72 0.35 -12.23
C MET A 63 0.72 -1.09 -12.75
N ALA A 64 -0.06 -1.39 -13.79
CA ALA A 64 -0.02 -2.69 -14.44
C ALA A 64 1.37 -2.97 -15.04
N SER A 65 2.01 -1.97 -15.64
CA SER A 65 3.38 -2.08 -16.13
C SER A 65 4.38 -2.36 -15.02
N ASP A 66 4.28 -1.63 -13.89
CA ASP A 66 5.14 -1.82 -12.71
C ASP A 66 5.08 -3.24 -12.17
N ILE A 67 3.95 -3.90 -12.34
CA ILE A 67 3.76 -5.30 -11.92
C ILE A 67 4.22 -6.27 -13.01
N LEU A 68 3.70 -6.13 -14.22
CA LEU A 68 3.85 -7.12 -15.30
C LEU A 68 5.28 -7.21 -15.84
N ILE A 69 6.06 -6.14 -15.77
CA ILE A 69 7.46 -6.14 -16.22
C ILE A 69 8.32 -7.18 -15.49
N TYR A 70 7.96 -7.52 -14.26
CA TYR A 70 8.64 -8.55 -13.44
C TYR A 70 7.98 -9.93 -13.53
N ASN A 71 6.85 -10.03 -14.25
CA ASN A 71 6.09 -11.27 -14.46
C ASN A 71 5.86 -12.09 -13.17
N PRO A 72 5.36 -11.46 -12.07
CA PRO A 72 5.27 -12.09 -10.77
C PRO A 72 4.12 -13.10 -10.72
N ASP A 73 4.25 -14.12 -9.86
CA ASP A 73 3.16 -15.04 -9.54
C ASP A 73 2.19 -14.41 -8.51
N VAL A 74 2.74 -13.63 -7.57
CA VAL A 74 2.00 -13.05 -6.43
C VAL A 74 2.42 -11.61 -6.21
N VAL A 75 1.44 -10.73 -5.94
CA VAL A 75 1.66 -9.32 -5.59
C VAL A 75 1.03 -9.03 -4.22
N PRO A 76 1.83 -8.72 -3.19
CA PRO A 76 1.32 -8.25 -1.92
C PRO A 76 0.71 -6.85 -2.06
N VAL A 77 -0.56 -6.71 -1.73
CA VAL A 77 -1.29 -5.44 -1.84
C VAL A 77 -2.23 -5.23 -0.65
N GLY A 78 -2.52 -3.97 -0.34
CA GLY A 78 -3.63 -3.62 0.55
C GLY A 78 -4.98 -3.92 -0.11
N LYS A 79 -6.01 -4.11 0.69
CA LYS A 79 -7.38 -4.41 0.23
C LYS A 79 -7.93 -3.37 -0.75
N ASP A 80 -7.54 -2.11 -0.58
CA ASP A 80 -7.89 -0.98 -1.43
C ASP A 80 -7.26 -1.05 -2.84
N GLN A 81 -6.21 -1.87 -3.02
CA GLN A 81 -5.51 -2.05 -4.31
C GLN A 81 -6.00 -3.28 -5.09
N LYS A 82 -6.94 -4.05 -4.54
CA LYS A 82 -7.43 -5.28 -5.18
C LYS A 82 -7.93 -5.03 -6.61
N GLN A 83 -8.73 -3.98 -6.81
CA GLN A 83 -9.27 -3.65 -8.14
C GLN A 83 -8.15 -3.30 -9.15
N HIS A 84 -7.08 -2.64 -8.72
CA HIS A 84 -5.95 -2.34 -9.61
C HIS A 84 -5.26 -3.63 -10.09
N LEU A 85 -5.21 -4.65 -9.23
CA LEU A 85 -4.66 -5.93 -9.62
C LEU A 85 -5.58 -6.72 -10.55
N GLU A 86 -6.91 -6.59 -10.39
CA GLU A 86 -7.90 -7.12 -11.33
C GLU A 86 -7.73 -6.46 -12.71
N ILE A 87 -7.60 -5.13 -12.76
CA ILE A 87 -7.31 -4.39 -13.99
C ILE A 87 -5.99 -4.86 -14.62
N THR A 88 -4.97 -5.10 -13.81
CA THR A 88 -3.67 -5.62 -14.28
C THR A 88 -3.82 -6.98 -14.96
N ARG A 89 -4.61 -7.89 -14.38
CA ARG A 89 -4.91 -9.20 -15.00
C ARG A 89 -5.69 -9.07 -16.30
N ASP A 90 -6.67 -8.19 -16.35
CA ASP A 90 -7.44 -7.93 -17.57
C ASP A 90 -6.55 -7.40 -18.69
N ILE A 91 -5.62 -6.48 -18.37
CA ILE A 91 -4.64 -5.95 -19.32
C ILE A 91 -3.68 -7.06 -19.81
N ALA A 92 -3.16 -7.88 -18.88
CA ALA A 92 -2.29 -9.00 -19.23
C ALA A 92 -2.98 -10.02 -20.13
N THR A 93 -4.23 -10.37 -19.82
CA THR A 93 -5.06 -11.25 -20.65
C THR A 93 -5.23 -10.66 -22.03
N LYS A 94 -5.61 -9.37 -22.10
CA LYS A 94 -5.84 -8.70 -23.39
C LYS A 94 -4.57 -8.61 -24.24
N PHE A 95 -3.43 -8.38 -23.59
CA PHE A 95 -2.13 -8.39 -24.26
C PHE A 95 -1.82 -9.77 -24.86
N ASN A 96 -1.92 -10.83 -24.04
CA ASN A 96 -1.65 -12.21 -24.45
C ASN A 96 -2.56 -12.63 -25.61
N GLU A 97 -3.85 -12.30 -25.55
CA GLU A 97 -4.82 -12.54 -26.63
C GLU A 97 -4.45 -11.79 -27.92
N THR A 98 -4.08 -10.51 -27.82
CA THR A 98 -3.78 -9.65 -28.98
C THR A 98 -2.56 -10.15 -29.74
N TYR A 99 -1.55 -10.65 -29.01
CA TYR A 99 -0.31 -11.15 -29.61
C TYR A 99 -0.28 -12.68 -29.75
N GLU A 100 -1.39 -13.36 -29.47
CA GLU A 100 -1.54 -14.83 -29.56
C GLU A 100 -0.40 -15.59 -28.85
N LYS A 101 0.07 -15.03 -27.73
CA LYS A 101 1.21 -15.55 -26.98
C LYS A 101 1.05 -15.27 -25.50
N GLU A 102 1.30 -16.27 -24.66
CA GLU A 102 1.38 -16.11 -23.22
C GLU A 102 2.70 -15.44 -22.82
N VAL A 103 2.73 -14.10 -22.83
CA VAL A 103 3.89 -13.28 -22.44
C VAL A 103 3.83 -12.97 -20.94
N PHE A 104 2.66 -12.58 -20.45
CA PHE A 104 2.45 -12.23 -19.04
C PHE A 104 1.68 -13.30 -18.31
N LYS A 105 2.16 -13.66 -17.13
CA LYS A 105 1.38 -14.39 -16.14
C LYS A 105 0.26 -13.52 -15.59
N LEU A 106 -0.79 -14.14 -15.05
CA LEU A 106 -1.87 -13.45 -14.36
C LEU A 106 -1.56 -13.42 -12.86
N PRO A 107 -1.06 -12.30 -12.31
CA PRO A 107 -0.62 -12.26 -10.93
C PRO A 107 -1.77 -12.42 -9.96
N GLN A 108 -1.53 -13.15 -8.86
CA GLN A 108 -2.48 -13.30 -7.76
C GLN A 108 -2.27 -12.22 -6.71
N ASP A 109 -3.35 -11.72 -6.12
CA ASP A 109 -3.27 -10.84 -4.98
C ASP A 109 -2.94 -11.61 -3.70
N ARG A 110 -2.05 -11.05 -2.88
CA ARG A 110 -1.84 -11.47 -1.51
C ARG A 110 -2.24 -10.32 -0.60
N ILE A 111 -3.47 -10.36 -0.14
CA ILE A 111 -3.99 -9.40 0.82
C ILE A 111 -3.57 -9.89 2.21
N LEU A 112 -2.77 -9.08 2.91
CA LEU A 112 -2.47 -9.32 4.31
C LEU A 112 -3.67 -8.82 5.12
N GLU A 113 -4.50 -9.73 5.62
CA GLU A 113 -5.70 -9.40 6.39
C GLU A 113 -5.37 -8.72 7.72
N ASP A 114 -4.18 -8.96 8.25
CA ASP A 114 -3.71 -8.51 9.56
C ASP A 114 -2.91 -7.20 9.54
N VAL A 115 -2.95 -6.41 8.49
CA VAL A 115 -2.45 -5.05 8.60
C VAL A 115 -3.49 -4.23 9.36
N ALA A 116 -3.55 -4.49 10.66
CA ALA A 116 -4.32 -3.70 11.59
C ALA A 116 -4.01 -2.21 11.36
N VAL A 117 -5.05 -1.39 11.43
CA VAL A 117 -4.87 0.06 11.43
C VAL A 117 -3.96 0.39 12.60
N VAL A 118 -2.72 0.82 12.33
CA VAL A 118 -1.79 1.22 13.39
C VAL A 118 -2.40 2.41 14.13
N PRO A 119 -2.65 2.32 15.44
CA PRO A 119 -3.17 3.43 16.20
C PRO A 119 -2.13 4.54 16.35
N GLY A 120 -2.56 5.77 16.27
CA GLY A 120 -1.75 6.95 16.60
C GLY A 120 -1.63 7.16 18.10
N THR A 121 -0.93 8.22 18.51
CA THR A 121 -0.77 8.58 19.93
C THR A 121 -2.10 8.95 20.60
N ASP A 122 -3.12 9.30 19.82
CA ASP A 122 -4.49 9.62 20.25
C ASP A 122 -5.45 8.42 20.26
N GLY A 123 -5.03 7.27 19.70
CA GLY A 123 -5.84 6.07 19.57
C GLY A 123 -6.58 5.94 18.25
N ASP A 124 -6.66 7.00 17.46
CA ASP A 124 -7.20 6.99 16.13
C ASP A 124 -6.16 6.42 15.13
N LYS A 125 -6.57 6.23 13.85
CA LYS A 125 -5.64 5.79 12.80
C LYS A 125 -4.43 6.71 12.71
N MET A 126 -3.22 6.16 12.83
CA MET A 126 -1.98 6.90 12.68
C MET A 126 -1.89 7.56 11.30
N SER A 127 -1.69 8.89 11.30
CA SER A 127 -1.56 9.66 10.07
C SER A 127 -0.73 10.92 10.27
N LYS A 128 0.12 11.24 9.31
CA LYS A 128 0.89 12.50 9.31
C LYS A 128 -0.03 13.72 9.33
N SER A 129 -1.17 13.65 8.66
CA SER A 129 -2.16 14.74 8.60
C SER A 129 -2.86 15.01 9.92
N TYR A 130 -2.90 14.02 10.82
CA TYR A 130 -3.49 14.14 12.16
C TYR A 130 -2.46 14.52 13.24
N GLY A 131 -1.16 14.49 12.89
CA GLY A 131 -0.11 14.81 13.85
C GLY A 131 0.10 13.77 14.97
N ASN A 132 -0.53 12.59 14.86
CA ASN A 132 -0.55 11.53 15.85
C ASN A 132 0.46 10.40 15.60
N VAL A 133 1.54 10.70 14.85
CA VAL A 133 2.56 9.72 14.41
C VAL A 133 3.62 9.50 15.47
N ILE A 134 4.09 8.26 15.58
CA ILE A 134 5.35 7.93 16.24
C ILE A 134 6.41 7.74 15.17
N ASN A 135 7.35 8.68 15.07
CA ASN A 135 8.39 8.64 14.06
C ASN A 135 9.60 7.86 14.58
N ILE A 136 9.75 6.61 14.14
CA ILE A 136 10.81 5.70 14.56
C ILE A 136 12.23 6.17 14.21
N PHE A 137 12.38 7.16 13.33
CA PHE A 137 13.67 7.78 12.97
C PHE A 137 13.93 9.10 13.70
N SER A 138 13.07 9.48 14.64
CA SER A 138 13.31 10.64 15.51
C SER A 138 14.50 10.42 16.45
N SER A 139 15.03 11.51 16.98
CA SER A 139 15.99 11.44 18.07
C SER A 139 15.38 10.75 19.30
N LYS A 140 16.21 10.14 20.15
CA LYS A 140 15.75 9.46 21.38
C LYS A 140 14.85 10.33 22.25
N ASN A 141 15.14 11.63 22.33
CA ASN A 141 14.36 12.56 23.14
C ASN A 141 12.99 12.86 22.52
N GLU A 142 12.93 13.00 21.21
CA GLU A 142 11.68 13.21 20.48
C GLU A 142 10.80 11.95 20.51
N LEU A 143 11.41 10.78 20.27
CA LEU A 143 10.70 9.50 20.35
C LEU A 143 10.10 9.31 21.76
N LYS A 144 10.89 9.61 22.81
CA LYS A 144 10.39 9.56 24.20
C LYS A 144 9.19 10.50 24.40
N LYS A 145 9.24 11.74 23.87
CA LYS A 145 8.10 12.67 23.96
C LYS A 145 6.86 12.14 23.27
N GLN A 146 7.02 11.56 22.06
CA GLN A 146 5.91 10.98 21.31
C GLN A 146 5.28 9.79 22.05
N ILE A 147 6.09 8.88 22.61
CA ILE A 147 5.61 7.75 23.41
C ILE A 147 4.90 8.23 24.67
N MET A 148 5.46 9.23 25.35
CA MET A 148 4.85 9.79 26.56
C MET A 148 3.56 10.60 26.28
N SER A 149 3.27 10.94 25.04
CA SER A 149 2.03 11.61 24.63
C SER A 149 0.90 10.63 24.25
N ILE A 150 1.15 9.32 24.30
CA ILE A 150 0.11 8.33 24.03
C ILE A 150 -1.01 8.49 25.05
N VAL A 151 -2.23 8.67 24.53
CA VAL A 151 -3.43 8.76 25.36
C VAL A 151 -3.69 7.41 26.00
N THR A 152 -3.74 7.41 27.33
CA THR A 152 -4.05 6.24 28.15
C THR A 152 -5.37 6.43 28.88
N ASP A 153 -5.89 5.35 29.44
CA ASP A 153 -7.05 5.42 30.32
C ASP A 153 -6.70 6.07 31.66
N SER A 154 -7.72 6.45 32.41
CA SER A 154 -7.60 7.03 33.76
C SER A 154 -7.65 5.99 34.90
N THR A 155 -7.52 4.69 34.56
CA THR A 155 -7.54 3.60 35.55
C THR A 155 -6.40 3.75 36.55
N PRO A 156 -6.65 3.67 37.86
CA PRO A 156 -5.61 3.74 38.90
C PRO A 156 -4.52 2.68 38.73
N LEU A 157 -3.30 2.96 39.21
CA LEU A 157 -2.15 2.05 39.04
C LEU A 157 -2.33 0.70 39.74
N ASN A 158 -3.18 0.62 40.75
CA ASN A 158 -3.46 -0.59 41.53
C ASN A 158 -4.65 -1.41 40.99
N GLU A 159 -5.22 -0.99 39.88
CA GLU A 159 -6.31 -1.71 39.22
C GLU A 159 -5.83 -2.35 37.88
N PRO A 160 -6.40 -3.49 37.48
CA PRO A 160 -6.08 -4.12 36.19
C PRO A 160 -6.38 -3.15 35.04
N LYS A 161 -5.42 -2.96 34.16
CA LYS A 161 -5.58 -2.15 32.95
C LYS A 161 -6.37 -2.90 31.87
N ASN A 162 -7.12 -2.14 31.09
CA ASN A 162 -7.76 -2.71 29.91
C ASN A 162 -6.69 -3.20 28.90
N PRO A 163 -6.65 -4.50 28.54
CA PRO A 163 -5.68 -5.02 27.58
C PRO A 163 -5.86 -4.41 26.18
N GLU A 164 -7.04 -3.90 25.86
CA GLU A 164 -7.35 -3.23 24.59
C GLU A 164 -6.96 -1.74 24.57
N ASN A 165 -6.13 -1.30 25.52
CA ASN A 165 -5.69 0.09 25.54
C ASN A 165 -4.71 0.38 24.38
N ASN A 166 -4.50 1.68 24.12
CA ASN A 166 -3.72 2.15 22.99
C ASN A 166 -2.23 1.76 23.07
N ILE A 167 -1.67 1.67 24.26
CA ILE A 167 -0.28 1.25 24.48
C ILE A 167 -0.13 -0.23 24.13
N THR A 168 -1.03 -1.09 24.58
CA THR A 168 -0.99 -2.52 24.32
C THR A 168 -1.14 -2.80 22.81
N LYS A 169 -2.07 -2.10 22.14
CA LYS A 169 -2.23 -2.20 20.67
C LYS A 169 -0.97 -1.79 19.90
N LEU A 170 -0.27 -0.76 20.34
CA LEU A 170 1.00 -0.34 19.76
C LEU A 170 2.12 -1.33 20.06
N TYR A 171 2.15 -1.85 21.31
CA TYR A 171 3.16 -2.80 21.74
C TYR A 171 3.05 -4.15 21.02
N SER A 172 1.84 -4.64 20.78
CA SER A 172 1.58 -5.89 20.05
C SER A 172 2.07 -5.89 18.59
N LEU A 173 2.37 -4.72 18.01
CA LEU A 173 2.99 -4.64 16.68
C LEU A 173 4.46 -5.09 16.68
N PHE A 174 5.10 -5.18 17.85
CA PHE A 174 6.53 -5.48 17.99
C PHE A 174 6.80 -6.68 18.90
N ALA A 175 5.85 -6.99 19.77
CA ALA A 175 5.94 -8.06 20.76
C ALA A 175 5.43 -9.40 20.17
N SER A 176 5.93 -10.50 20.70
CA SER A 176 5.36 -11.82 20.46
C SER A 176 4.04 -12.00 21.24
N GLU A 177 3.22 -12.99 20.86
CA GLU A 177 1.96 -13.30 21.55
C GLU A 177 2.18 -13.62 23.06
N ASP A 178 3.34 -14.16 23.42
CA ASP A 178 3.69 -14.48 24.82
C ASP A 178 4.12 -13.25 25.65
N GLU A 179 4.36 -12.10 24.99
CA GLU A 179 4.81 -10.86 25.65
C GLU A 179 3.69 -9.83 25.82
N VAL A 180 2.54 -10.02 25.18
CA VAL A 180 1.36 -9.16 25.25
C VAL A 180 0.36 -9.68 26.27
#